data_ec291a30fdc3c1fcc2a1d3fee34a5119
#
_entry.id   ec291a30fdc3c1fcc2a1d3fee34a5119
#
_cell.length_a   1.000
_cell.length_b   1.000
_cell.length_c   1.000
_cell.angle_alpha   90.00
_cell.angle_beta   90.00
_cell.angle_gamma   90.00
#
_symmetry.space_group_name_H-M   'P 1'
#
loop_
_entity.id
_entity.type
_entity.pdbx_description
1 polymer ?
#
loop_
_entity_poly.entity_id
_entity_poly.type
_entity_poly.pdbx_seq_one_letter_code
_entity_poly.pdbx_strand_id
1 'polypeptide(L)'
;MLESETVVAFLDHRPLFPGHCLVIPREHVETLGDLPSPLTAPLFDAAAAVARALEAGLGADGTFVAINNRVSQSVPHLHVHVVPRRRGDGLRGFFWPRGRYESPAAREETRARIAAALEGGALGAGA
;
A
#
# COMPACT_ATOMS: atom_id res chain seq x y z
N MET A 1 -14.90 -10.00 6.13
CA MET A 1 -15.66 -8.83 5.65
C MET A 1 -15.86 -8.84 4.14
N LEU A 2 -14.81 -8.96 3.39
CA LEU A 2 -14.89 -9.06 1.93
C LEU A 2 -14.10 -10.27 1.50
N GLU A 3 -14.69 -11.12 0.69
CA GLU A 3 -14.01 -12.29 0.11
C GLU A 3 -14.41 -12.42 -1.35
N SER A 4 -13.41 -12.77 -2.17
CA SER A 4 -13.61 -13.15 -3.55
C SER A 4 -12.74 -14.37 -3.86
N GLU A 5 -12.73 -14.82 -5.10
CA GLU A 5 -11.86 -15.93 -5.50
C GLU A 5 -10.37 -15.59 -5.37
N THR A 6 -10.02 -14.30 -5.45
CA THR A 6 -8.63 -13.87 -5.52
C THR A 6 -8.17 -13.02 -4.33
N VAL A 7 -9.10 -12.41 -3.57
CA VAL A 7 -8.78 -11.39 -2.55
C VAL A 7 -9.60 -11.62 -1.29
N VAL A 8 -8.98 -11.33 -0.14
CA VAL A 8 -9.64 -11.33 1.17
C VAL A 8 -9.33 -10.01 1.87
N ALA A 9 -10.34 -9.43 2.52
CA ALA A 9 -10.18 -8.26 3.39
C ALA A 9 -10.73 -8.56 4.78
N PHE A 10 -9.98 -8.18 5.81
CA PHE A 10 -10.32 -8.44 7.20
C PHE A 10 -9.75 -7.36 8.12
N LEU A 11 -10.24 -7.31 9.35
CA LEU A 11 -9.74 -6.37 10.35
C LEU A 11 -8.34 -6.77 10.83
N ASP A 12 -7.47 -5.79 10.99
CA ASP A 12 -6.22 -5.99 11.70
C ASP A 12 -6.55 -6.15 13.19
N HIS A 13 -6.08 -7.23 13.82
CA HIS A 13 -6.34 -7.49 15.23
C HIS A 13 -5.54 -6.58 16.17
N ARG A 14 -4.53 -5.89 15.64
CA ARG A 14 -3.73 -4.89 16.37
C ARG A 14 -3.74 -3.57 15.59
N PRO A 15 -4.90 -2.91 15.52
CA PRO A 15 -5.08 -1.77 14.62
C PRO A 15 -4.33 -0.52 15.08
N LEU A 16 -3.96 0.34 14.12
CA LEU A 16 -3.57 1.72 14.43
C LEU A 16 -4.76 2.49 14.98
N PHE A 17 -5.91 2.31 14.34
CA PHE A 17 -7.20 2.83 14.80
C PHE A 17 -8.27 1.77 14.57
N PRO A 18 -9.35 1.75 15.38
CA PRO A 18 -10.47 0.84 15.13
C PRO A 18 -10.99 0.99 13.70
N GLY A 19 -11.04 -0.14 12.98
CA GLY A 19 -11.40 -0.15 11.57
C GLY A 19 -10.22 -0.34 10.61
N HIS A 20 -8.98 -0.33 11.11
CA HIS A 20 -7.80 -0.65 10.31
C HIS A 20 -7.98 -2.03 9.69
N CYS A 21 -8.01 -2.08 8.37
CA CYS A 21 -8.20 -3.31 7.60
C CYS A 21 -6.94 -3.72 6.87
N LEU A 22 -6.85 -5.02 6.59
CA LEU A 22 -5.84 -5.60 5.72
C LEU A 22 -6.53 -6.20 4.50
N VAL A 23 -5.96 -5.99 3.33
CA VAL A 23 -6.43 -6.56 2.08
C VAL A 23 -5.29 -7.37 1.48
N ILE A 24 -5.53 -8.65 1.22
CA ILE A 24 -4.50 -9.57 0.75
C ILE A 24 -4.95 -10.32 -0.49
N PRO A 25 -4.02 -10.68 -1.40
CA PRO A 25 -4.30 -11.69 -2.41
C PRO A 25 -4.31 -13.07 -1.73
N ARG A 26 -5.15 -13.99 -2.23
CA ARG A 26 -5.15 -15.37 -1.72
C ARG A 26 -3.89 -16.11 -2.15
N GLU A 27 -3.42 -15.84 -3.38
CA GLU A 27 -2.16 -16.38 -3.86
C GLU A 27 -1.01 -15.85 -3.00
N HIS A 28 -0.06 -16.71 -2.65
CA HIS A 28 1.09 -16.30 -1.88
C HIS A 28 2.01 -15.40 -2.70
N VAL A 29 2.10 -14.14 -2.31
CA VAL A 29 2.96 -13.11 -2.93
C VAL A 29 3.59 -12.35 -1.79
N GLU A 30 4.91 -12.21 -1.80
CA GLU A 30 5.62 -11.57 -0.68
C GLU A 30 5.53 -10.06 -0.73
N THR A 31 5.80 -9.46 -1.89
CA THR A 31 5.84 -8.00 -2.03
C THR A 31 5.00 -7.52 -3.22
N LEU A 32 4.75 -6.22 -3.28
CA LEU A 32 4.06 -5.61 -4.41
C LEU A 32 4.78 -5.88 -5.73
N GLY A 33 6.12 -5.87 -5.72
CA GLY A 33 6.93 -6.13 -6.90
C GLY A 33 6.77 -7.54 -7.46
N ASP A 34 6.30 -8.48 -6.65
CA ASP A 34 6.08 -9.87 -7.03
C ASP A 34 4.64 -10.15 -7.47
N LEU A 35 3.75 -9.16 -7.36
CA LEU A 35 2.32 -9.34 -7.65
C LEU A 35 2.10 -9.55 -9.16
N PRO A 36 1.49 -10.70 -9.55
CA PRO A 36 1.12 -10.88 -10.95
C PRO A 36 0.13 -9.83 -11.42
N SER A 37 0.33 -9.31 -12.63
CA SER A 37 -0.49 -8.24 -13.18
C SER A 37 -2.00 -8.51 -13.13
N PRO A 38 -2.48 -9.73 -13.42
CA PRO A 38 -3.92 -10.03 -13.33
C PRO A 38 -4.53 -9.83 -11.94
N LEU A 39 -3.71 -9.84 -10.89
CA LEU A 39 -4.18 -9.65 -9.51
C LEU A 39 -4.17 -8.18 -9.06
N THR A 40 -3.57 -7.29 -9.84
CA THR A 40 -3.44 -5.88 -9.47
C THR A 40 -4.80 -5.21 -9.32
N ALA A 41 -5.65 -5.27 -10.33
CA ALA A 41 -6.97 -4.67 -10.27
C ALA A 41 -7.84 -5.30 -9.17
N PRO A 42 -7.96 -6.63 -9.06
CA PRO A 42 -8.72 -7.21 -7.96
C PRO A 42 -8.26 -6.77 -6.57
N LEU A 43 -6.95 -6.70 -6.34
CA LEU A 43 -6.41 -6.30 -5.04
C LEU A 43 -6.74 -4.83 -4.74
N PHE A 44 -6.47 -3.93 -5.67
CA PHE A 44 -6.67 -2.50 -5.46
C PHE A 44 -8.14 -2.09 -5.54
N ASP A 45 -8.97 -2.78 -6.34
CA ASP A 45 -10.42 -2.58 -6.32
C ASP A 45 -10.98 -2.93 -4.93
N ALA A 46 -10.51 -4.01 -4.33
CA ALA A 46 -10.90 -4.38 -2.97
C ALA A 46 -10.44 -3.33 -1.95
N ALA A 47 -9.21 -2.86 -2.05
CA ALA A 47 -8.70 -1.81 -1.17
C ALA A 47 -9.53 -0.52 -1.30
N ALA A 48 -9.89 -0.14 -2.52
CA ALA A 48 -10.75 1.02 -2.76
C ALA A 48 -12.14 0.84 -2.17
N ALA A 49 -12.71 -0.36 -2.30
CA ALA A 49 -14.02 -0.67 -1.71
C ALA A 49 -13.99 -0.57 -0.18
N VAL A 50 -12.93 -1.10 0.44
CA VAL A 50 -12.74 -1.01 1.90
C VAL A 50 -12.58 0.45 2.32
N ALA A 51 -11.80 1.24 1.60
CA ALA A 51 -11.63 2.67 1.89
C ALA A 51 -12.98 3.40 1.88
N ARG A 52 -13.81 3.18 0.86
CA ARG A 52 -15.14 3.77 0.80
C ARG A 52 -16.03 3.30 1.95
N ALA A 53 -15.93 2.03 2.31
CA ALA A 53 -16.71 1.44 3.41
C ALA A 53 -16.33 2.05 4.77
N LEU A 54 -15.06 2.36 4.99
CA LEU A 54 -14.61 3.02 6.23
C LEU A 54 -15.19 4.42 6.36
N GLU A 55 -15.26 5.16 5.27
CA GLU A 55 -15.89 6.48 5.27
C GLU A 55 -17.40 6.38 5.49
N ALA A 56 -18.08 5.53 4.74
CA ALA A 56 -19.53 5.37 4.83
C ALA A 56 -19.99 4.70 6.14
N GLY A 57 -19.27 3.67 6.57
CA GLY A 57 -19.69 2.85 7.72
C GLY A 57 -19.22 3.37 9.07
N LEU A 58 -18.05 3.98 9.13
CA LEU A 58 -17.47 4.48 10.37
C LEU A 58 -17.44 6.00 10.45
N GLY A 59 -17.83 6.69 9.40
CA GLY A 59 -17.78 8.15 9.37
C GLY A 59 -16.36 8.70 9.36
N ALA A 60 -15.39 7.94 8.84
CA ALA A 60 -14.02 8.43 8.72
C ALA A 60 -13.95 9.63 7.77
N ASP A 61 -13.07 10.58 8.05
CA ASP A 61 -12.87 11.75 7.19
C ASP A 61 -12.04 11.42 5.95
N GLY A 62 -11.27 10.34 6.02
CA GLY A 62 -10.43 9.86 4.93
C GLY A 62 -9.77 8.55 5.30
N THR A 63 -8.82 8.12 4.48
CA THR A 63 -8.09 6.86 4.69
C THR A 63 -6.61 7.04 4.38
N PHE A 64 -5.81 6.20 5.03
CA PHE A 64 -4.41 6.00 4.69
C PHE A 64 -4.26 4.58 4.14
N VAL A 65 -3.68 4.47 2.96
CA VAL A 65 -3.48 3.18 2.30
C VAL A 65 -1.99 2.98 2.08
N ALA A 66 -1.45 1.86 2.55
CA ALA A 66 -0.02 1.61 2.49
C ALA A 66 0.32 0.13 2.41
N ILE A 67 1.49 -0.14 1.84
CA ILE A 67 2.10 -1.47 1.78
C ILE A 67 3.53 -1.33 2.27
N ASN A 68 3.96 -2.21 3.18
CA ASN A 68 5.35 -2.34 3.55
C ASN A 68 5.98 -3.49 2.77
N ASN A 69 6.92 -3.17 1.89
CA ASN A 69 7.65 -4.18 1.13
C ASN A 69 9.00 -4.43 1.81
N ARG A 70 9.19 -5.61 2.39
CA ARG A 70 10.40 -6.08 3.06
C ARG A 70 10.70 -5.37 4.36
N VAL A 71 10.96 -4.07 4.33
CA VAL A 71 11.24 -3.27 5.53
C VAL A 71 9.94 -3.00 6.27
N SER A 72 9.92 -3.30 7.56
CA SER A 72 8.73 -3.18 8.42
C SER A 72 7.58 -4.09 8.01
N GLN A 73 7.86 -5.10 7.22
CA GLN A 73 6.89 -6.12 6.81
C GLN A 73 6.94 -7.27 7.81
N SER A 74 6.00 -7.28 8.75
CA SER A 74 5.94 -8.28 9.81
C SER A 74 5.57 -9.67 9.32
N VAL A 75 4.79 -9.76 8.25
CA VAL A 75 4.34 -11.02 7.64
C VAL A 75 4.80 -11.04 6.19
N PRO A 76 5.51 -12.11 5.75
CA PRO A 76 6.03 -12.19 4.38
C PRO A 76 4.94 -12.61 3.38
N HIS A 77 3.84 -11.92 3.38
CA HIS A 77 2.72 -12.05 2.46
C HIS A 77 2.19 -10.65 2.22
N LEU A 78 2.07 -10.25 0.96
CA LEU A 78 1.62 -8.92 0.57
C LEU A 78 0.30 -8.58 1.27
N HIS A 79 0.29 -7.46 1.97
CA HIS A 79 -0.93 -6.96 2.60
C HIS A 79 -1.02 -5.44 2.48
N VAL A 80 -2.18 -5.00 2.04
CA VAL A 80 -2.49 -3.58 1.89
C VAL A 80 -3.17 -3.12 3.17
N HIS A 81 -2.55 -2.17 3.87
CA HIS A 81 -3.16 -1.51 5.02
C HIS A 81 -4.15 -0.47 4.53
N VAL A 82 -5.37 -0.51 5.04
CA VAL A 82 -6.37 0.53 4.81
C VAL A 82 -6.82 1.02 6.18
N VAL A 83 -6.43 2.25 6.51
CA VAL A 83 -6.58 2.79 7.87
C VAL A 83 -7.56 3.97 7.84
N PRO A 84 -8.62 3.95 8.67
CA PRO A 84 -9.52 5.10 8.74
C PRO A 84 -8.81 6.28 9.41
N ARG A 85 -8.98 7.45 8.83
CA ARG A 85 -8.37 8.68 9.33
C ARG A 85 -9.45 9.68 9.71
N ARG A 86 -9.17 10.42 10.76
CA ARG A 86 -10.00 11.54 11.18
C ARG A 86 -9.14 12.77 11.35
N ARG A 87 -9.70 13.95 11.05
CA ARG A 87 -8.98 15.19 11.26
C ARG A 87 -8.61 15.30 12.74
N GLY A 88 -7.34 15.59 13.01
CA GLY A 88 -6.84 15.71 14.38
C GLY A 88 -6.60 14.38 15.10
N ASP A 89 -6.49 13.26 14.38
CA ASP A 89 -6.28 11.93 14.98
C ASP A 89 -4.85 11.69 15.48
N GLY A 90 -3.96 12.64 15.30
CA GLY A 90 -2.58 12.55 15.78
C GLY A 90 -1.58 11.96 14.77
N LEU A 91 -2.03 11.36 13.69
CA LEU A 91 -1.13 10.92 12.62
C LEU A 91 -0.89 12.05 11.64
N ARG A 92 0.36 12.16 11.18
CA ARG A 92 0.73 13.13 10.16
C ARG A 92 0.75 12.48 8.79
N GLY A 93 0.63 13.26 7.74
CA GLY A 93 0.61 12.77 6.36
C GLY A 93 1.85 11.96 5.99
N PHE A 94 3.03 12.34 6.51
CA PHE A 94 4.22 11.50 6.55
C PHE A 94 4.69 11.40 7.99
N PHE A 95 5.12 10.20 8.40
CA PHE A 95 5.42 9.88 9.79
C PHE A 95 6.83 10.24 10.21
N TRP A 96 7.69 10.61 9.27
CA TRP A 96 9.09 10.96 9.50
C TRP A 96 9.47 12.23 8.73
N PRO A 97 10.55 12.91 9.14
CA PRO A 97 10.95 14.17 8.52
C PRO A 97 11.27 13.99 7.04
N ARG A 98 11.02 15.03 6.27
CA ARG A 98 11.40 15.06 4.86
C ARG A 98 12.89 15.32 4.73
N GLY A 99 13.52 14.68 3.74
CA GLY A 99 14.89 14.90 3.39
C GLY A 99 15.07 15.87 2.23
N ARG A 100 16.30 16.00 1.81
CA ARG A 100 16.70 16.82 0.64
C ARG A 100 17.72 16.06 -0.17
N TYR A 101 17.77 16.36 -1.46
CA TYR A 101 18.90 15.95 -2.29
C TYR A 101 20.09 16.86 -1.97
N GLU A 102 21.31 16.31 -2.01
CA GLU A 102 22.53 17.08 -1.74
C GLU A 102 22.75 18.22 -2.74
N SER A 103 22.30 18.03 -3.98
CA SER A 103 22.47 18.99 -5.06
C SER A 103 21.50 18.68 -6.20
N PRO A 104 21.27 19.63 -7.12
CA PRO A 104 20.52 19.34 -8.34
C PRO A 104 21.14 18.20 -9.17
N ALA A 105 22.48 18.10 -9.19
CA ALA A 105 23.17 17.01 -9.88
C ALA A 105 22.89 15.65 -9.24
N ALA A 106 22.89 15.56 -7.91
CA ALA A 106 22.56 14.33 -7.20
C ALA A 106 21.12 13.89 -7.46
N ARG A 107 20.19 14.84 -7.52
CA ARG A 107 18.79 14.58 -7.85
C ARG A 107 18.68 14.00 -9.26
N GLU A 108 19.35 14.59 -10.24
CA GLU A 108 19.32 14.13 -11.62
C GLU A 108 19.96 12.74 -11.78
N GLU A 109 21.08 12.50 -11.10
CA GLU A 109 21.72 11.18 -11.09
C GLU A 109 20.78 10.11 -10.54
N THR A 110 20.10 10.39 -9.43
CA THR A 110 19.13 9.46 -8.83
C THR A 110 17.99 9.17 -9.81
N ARG A 111 17.44 10.21 -10.42
CA ARG A 111 16.40 10.07 -11.44
C ARG A 111 16.85 9.18 -12.59
N ALA A 112 18.05 9.43 -13.10
CA ALA A 112 18.59 8.69 -14.24
C ALA A 112 18.81 7.21 -13.93
N ARG A 113 19.27 6.89 -12.71
CA ARG A 113 19.47 5.50 -12.28
C ARG A 113 18.15 4.74 -12.19
N ILE A 114 17.12 5.37 -11.65
CA ILE A 114 15.79 4.77 -11.58
C ILE A 114 15.22 4.57 -12.98
N ALA A 115 15.31 5.59 -13.84
CA ALA A 115 14.82 5.50 -15.21
C ALA A 115 15.50 4.38 -15.99
N ALA A 116 16.82 4.24 -15.84
CA ALA A 116 17.57 3.16 -16.50
C ALA A 116 17.12 1.77 -16.03
N ALA A 117 16.84 1.62 -14.73
CA ALA A 117 16.34 0.37 -14.19
C ALA A 117 14.94 0.02 -14.74
N LEU A 118 14.08 1.02 -14.90
CA LEU A 118 12.75 0.82 -15.50
C LEU A 118 12.87 0.38 -16.96
N GLU A 119 13.74 1.01 -17.75
CA GLU A 119 13.98 0.62 -19.14
C GLU A 119 14.62 -0.77 -19.25
N GLY A 120 15.44 -1.15 -18.25
CA GLY A 120 16.11 -2.45 -18.20
C GLY A 120 15.22 -3.63 -17.80
N GLY A 121 13.90 -3.43 -17.68
CA GLY A 121 12.98 -4.52 -17.39
C GLY A 121 12.40 -4.52 -15.97
N ALA A 122 12.64 -3.48 -15.17
CA ALA A 122 12.04 -3.37 -13.84
C ALA A 122 10.51 -3.21 -13.88
N LEU A 123 9.92 -2.99 -15.07
CA LEU A 123 8.47 -3.01 -15.25
C LEU A 123 7.85 -4.38 -15.00
N GLY A 124 8.67 -5.44 -14.98
CA GLY A 124 8.22 -6.76 -14.62
C GLY A 124 7.46 -7.49 -15.72
N ALA A 125 7.16 -8.76 -15.45
CA ALA A 125 6.53 -9.66 -16.41
C ALA A 125 5.06 -9.33 -16.71
N GLY A 126 4.43 -8.50 -15.89
CA GLY A 126 3.03 -8.14 -16.06
C GLY A 126 2.81 -6.84 -16.84
N ALA A 127 3.88 -6.17 -17.20
CA ALA A 127 3.79 -4.89 -17.89
C ALA A 127 3.43 -5.05 -19.36
#